data_67eb9e6effa81ef02998a2a7897b4c26
#
_entry.id   67eb9e6effa81ef02998a2a7897b4c26
#
_cell.length_a   1.000
_cell.length_b   1.000
_cell.length_c   1.000
_cell.angle_alpha   90.00
_cell.angle_beta   90.00
_cell.angle_gamma   90.00
#
_symmetry.space_group_name_H-M   'P 1'
#
loop_
_entity.id
_entity.type
_entity.pdbx_description
1 polymer ?
#
loop_
_entity_poly.entity_id
_entity_poly.type
_entity_poly.pdbx_seq_one_letter_code
_entity_poly.pdbx_strand_id
1 'polypeptide(L)'
;RANQPKGSCSAPVRDDRPIQNIFAGLVRCSQCGRLMVRKKAHTKTPYDILICQYTECPTVGIRIDELELALLEWLRNYIDKYEFTDALPEDVENVAAKEAIVKNFEKEHETLLKQRESLFDFLEQGIYTKEIFIERSNALERRVKECMEHIISAQNDLHATLALQANRKNFVPRCKNLLGEWGRLTIPEKNSALKVLIEKIMFTKTKRNKKGQDRSDFEIDVFPKVPK
;
A
#
# COMPACT_ATOMS: atom_id res chain seq x y z
N ARG A 1 0.44 -6.80 -37.31
CA ARG A 1 -0.72 -6.49 -36.42
C ARG A 1 -1.01 -7.77 -35.64
N ALA A 2 -0.42 -7.88 -34.45
CA ALA A 2 -0.58 -9.04 -33.57
C ALA A 2 -1.98 -9.05 -32.96
N ASN A 3 -2.58 -10.23 -32.89
CA ASN A 3 -3.87 -10.61 -32.35
C ASN A 3 -4.24 -9.87 -31.05
N GLN A 4 -5.03 -8.82 -31.16
CA GLN A 4 -5.84 -8.38 -30.02
C GLN A 4 -7.05 -9.32 -29.94
N PRO A 5 -7.33 -9.93 -28.76
CA PRO A 5 -8.52 -10.76 -28.61
C PRO A 5 -9.77 -9.89 -28.81
N LYS A 6 -10.58 -10.24 -29.80
CA LYS A 6 -11.92 -9.69 -30.01
C LYS A 6 -12.74 -9.93 -28.74
N GLY A 7 -13.20 -8.89 -28.08
CA GLY A 7 -14.19 -9.02 -27.01
C GLY A 7 -13.95 -8.25 -25.72
N SER A 8 -13.08 -7.27 -25.68
CA SER A 8 -13.04 -6.32 -24.56
C SER A 8 -13.73 -5.01 -24.91
N CYS A 9 -15.04 -5.07 -25.07
CA CYS A 9 -15.85 -3.87 -24.96
C CYS A 9 -16.07 -3.58 -23.48
N SER A 10 -15.05 -3.05 -22.83
CA SER A 10 -15.26 -2.23 -21.64
C SER A 10 -15.97 -0.99 -22.13
N ALA A 11 -17.30 -0.98 -22.06
CA ALA A 11 -18.04 0.28 -22.21
C ALA A 11 -17.37 1.28 -21.27
N PRO A 12 -17.09 2.51 -21.74
CA PRO A 12 -16.49 3.52 -20.89
C PRO A 12 -17.33 3.61 -19.62
N VAL A 13 -16.67 3.51 -18.47
CA VAL A 13 -17.34 3.70 -17.17
C VAL A 13 -17.90 5.10 -17.22
N ARG A 14 -19.22 5.22 -17.37
CA ARG A 14 -19.91 6.50 -17.24
C ARG A 14 -19.80 6.83 -15.75
N ASP A 15 -19.16 7.93 -15.43
CA ASP A 15 -18.89 8.42 -14.05
C ASP A 15 -20.17 8.64 -13.23
N ASP A 16 -21.32 8.68 -13.89
CA ASP A 16 -22.65 8.95 -13.33
C ASP A 16 -23.41 7.71 -12.83
N ARG A 17 -22.88 6.49 -13.04
CA ARG A 17 -23.55 5.26 -12.56
C ARG A 17 -23.09 4.89 -11.16
N PRO A 18 -24.02 4.74 -10.18
CA PRO A 18 -23.65 4.30 -8.86
C PRO A 18 -23.01 2.90 -8.90
N ILE A 19 -21.95 2.72 -8.13
CA ILE A 19 -21.27 1.43 -7.95
C ILE A 19 -22.28 0.43 -7.37
N GLN A 20 -22.52 -0.67 -8.10
CA GLN A 20 -23.46 -1.72 -7.71
C GLN A 20 -22.76 -3.02 -7.26
N ASN A 21 -21.48 -3.00 -7.10
CA ASN A 21 -20.66 -4.15 -6.72
C ASN A 21 -19.64 -3.72 -5.67
N ILE A 22 -19.78 -4.27 -4.47
CA ILE A 22 -18.85 -4.00 -3.36
C ILE A 22 -17.39 -4.35 -3.69
N PHE A 23 -17.18 -5.28 -4.62
CA PHE A 23 -15.88 -5.75 -5.06
C PHE A 23 -15.40 -5.11 -6.36
N ALA A 24 -16.04 -4.05 -6.82
CA ALA A 24 -15.66 -3.40 -8.08
C ALA A 24 -14.19 -2.93 -8.07
N GLY A 25 -13.39 -3.48 -8.97
CA GLY A 25 -11.97 -3.16 -9.09
C GLY A 25 -11.03 -3.84 -8.09
N LEU A 26 -11.54 -4.66 -7.17
CA LEU A 26 -10.76 -5.31 -6.11
C LEU A 26 -10.43 -6.78 -6.40
N VAL A 27 -11.41 -7.56 -6.89
CA VAL A 27 -11.25 -9.02 -7.04
C VAL A 27 -10.67 -9.35 -8.40
N ARG A 28 -9.59 -10.13 -8.38
CA ARG A 28 -8.91 -10.65 -9.57
C ARG A 28 -8.95 -12.17 -9.57
N CYS A 29 -9.09 -12.73 -10.75
CA CYS A 29 -8.98 -14.17 -10.98
C CYS A 29 -7.52 -14.61 -10.79
N SER A 30 -7.26 -15.61 -9.94
CA SER A 30 -5.91 -16.15 -9.73
C SER A 30 -5.34 -16.84 -10.97
N GLN A 31 -6.19 -17.41 -11.82
CA GLN A 31 -5.77 -18.18 -13.00
C GLN A 31 -5.33 -17.28 -14.17
N CYS A 32 -5.98 -16.12 -14.37
CA CYS A 32 -5.69 -15.26 -15.52
C CYS A 32 -5.35 -13.80 -15.15
N GLY A 33 -5.35 -13.44 -13.88
CA GLY A 33 -5.01 -12.09 -13.38
C GLY A 33 -6.05 -11.00 -13.68
N ARG A 34 -7.07 -11.28 -14.49
CA ARG A 34 -8.08 -10.29 -14.91
C ARG A 34 -9.04 -9.97 -13.78
N LEU A 35 -9.57 -8.75 -13.79
CA LEU A 35 -10.62 -8.33 -12.86
C LEU A 35 -11.87 -9.17 -13.06
N MET A 36 -12.47 -9.60 -11.96
CA MET A 36 -13.77 -10.28 -11.97
C MET A 36 -14.88 -9.25 -11.97
N VAL A 37 -15.96 -9.56 -12.69
CA VAL A 37 -17.07 -8.65 -12.89
C VAL A 37 -18.35 -9.23 -12.32
N ARG A 38 -19.28 -8.32 -11.93
CA ARG A 38 -20.60 -8.70 -11.46
C ARG A 38 -21.47 -9.10 -12.63
N LYS A 39 -22.07 -10.27 -12.56
CA LYS A 39 -23.21 -10.68 -13.34
C LYS A 39 -24.46 -10.55 -12.48
N LYS A 40 -25.40 -9.70 -12.92
CA LYS A 40 -26.64 -9.39 -12.19
C LYS A 40 -27.53 -10.63 -12.09
N ALA A 41 -28.26 -10.73 -10.99
CA ALA A 41 -29.33 -11.70 -10.81
C ALA A 41 -30.33 -11.70 -11.95
N HIS A 42 -30.83 -12.86 -12.31
CA HIS A 42 -31.88 -13.05 -13.30
C HIS A 42 -32.77 -14.25 -12.88
N THR A 43 -33.87 -14.52 -13.62
CA THR A 43 -34.90 -15.51 -13.25
C THR A 43 -34.33 -16.88 -12.87
N LYS A 44 -33.31 -17.37 -13.58
CA LYS A 44 -32.68 -18.67 -13.31
C LYS A 44 -31.61 -18.63 -12.21
N THR A 45 -31.09 -17.43 -11.88
CA THR A 45 -30.04 -17.19 -10.88
C THR A 45 -30.44 -15.96 -10.08
N PRO A 46 -31.21 -16.12 -8.99
CA PRO A 46 -31.81 -15.01 -8.24
C PRO A 46 -30.83 -14.26 -7.34
N TYR A 47 -29.53 -14.38 -7.57
CA TYR A 47 -28.46 -13.73 -6.83
C TYR A 47 -27.37 -13.23 -7.78
N ASP A 48 -26.68 -12.18 -7.34
CA ASP A 48 -25.56 -11.63 -8.06
C ASP A 48 -24.32 -12.51 -7.89
N ILE A 49 -23.57 -12.69 -8.97
CA ILE A 49 -22.35 -13.49 -8.99
C ILE A 49 -21.18 -12.69 -9.54
N LEU A 50 -19.98 -12.94 -9.02
CA LEU A 50 -18.73 -12.53 -9.63
C LEU A 50 -18.24 -13.61 -10.57
N ILE A 51 -17.88 -13.22 -11.79
CA ILE A 51 -17.38 -14.12 -12.82
C ILE A 51 -16.10 -13.58 -13.44
N CYS A 52 -15.23 -14.49 -13.87
CA CYS A 52 -14.16 -14.16 -14.80
C CYS A 52 -14.77 -14.02 -16.20
N GLN A 53 -14.47 -12.91 -16.89
CA GLN A 53 -14.97 -12.67 -18.25
C GLN A 53 -14.21 -13.43 -19.34
N TYR A 54 -13.07 -14.00 -19.01
CA TYR A 54 -12.28 -14.77 -19.97
C TYR A 54 -12.90 -16.16 -20.15
N THR A 55 -13.42 -16.42 -21.33
CA THR A 55 -14.20 -17.64 -21.64
C THR A 55 -13.41 -18.94 -21.51
N GLU A 56 -12.11 -18.90 -21.76
CA GLU A 56 -11.21 -20.06 -21.65
C GLU A 56 -10.65 -20.27 -20.23
N CYS A 57 -11.00 -19.36 -19.31
CA CYS A 57 -10.52 -19.47 -17.93
C CYS A 57 -11.35 -20.51 -17.16
N PRO A 58 -10.71 -21.50 -16.50
CA PRO A 58 -11.41 -22.54 -15.76
C PRO A 58 -12.07 -22.03 -14.47
N THR A 59 -11.87 -20.76 -14.10
CA THR A 59 -12.38 -20.17 -12.86
C THR A 59 -13.91 -20.14 -12.86
N VAL A 60 -14.49 -20.76 -11.86
CA VAL A 60 -15.93 -20.77 -11.62
C VAL A 60 -16.35 -19.50 -10.87
N GLY A 61 -17.50 -18.92 -11.23
CA GLY A 61 -18.04 -17.76 -10.52
C GLY A 61 -18.49 -18.09 -9.10
N ILE A 62 -18.56 -17.04 -8.27
CA ILE A 62 -19.01 -17.09 -6.88
C ILE A 62 -20.12 -16.09 -6.63
N ARG A 63 -21.02 -16.37 -5.69
CA ARG A 63 -22.00 -15.40 -5.22
C ARG A 63 -21.31 -14.27 -4.46
N ILE A 64 -21.81 -13.05 -4.67
CA ILE A 64 -21.21 -11.86 -4.02
C ILE A 64 -21.36 -11.93 -2.50
N ASP A 65 -22.50 -12.40 -2.01
CA ASP A 65 -22.77 -12.58 -0.57
C ASP A 65 -21.86 -13.62 0.10
N GLU A 66 -21.54 -14.73 -0.59
CA GLU A 66 -20.59 -15.73 -0.07
C GLU A 66 -19.17 -15.16 0.03
N LEU A 67 -18.73 -14.40 -0.98
CA LEU A 67 -17.43 -13.74 -0.95
C LEU A 67 -17.38 -12.62 0.09
N GLU A 68 -18.49 -11.89 0.30
CA GLU A 68 -18.60 -10.86 1.34
C GLU A 68 -18.41 -11.47 2.72
N LEU A 69 -19.06 -12.59 3.02
CA LEU A 69 -18.90 -13.29 4.30
C LEU A 69 -17.46 -13.77 4.52
N ALA A 70 -16.86 -14.39 3.50
CA ALA A 70 -15.47 -14.85 3.60
C ALA A 70 -14.48 -13.69 3.81
N LEU A 71 -14.70 -12.55 3.19
CA LEU A 71 -13.87 -11.37 3.40
C LEU A 71 -14.02 -10.82 4.83
N LEU A 72 -15.25 -10.75 5.34
CA LEU A 72 -15.49 -10.29 6.71
C LEU A 72 -14.86 -11.22 7.75
N GLU A 73 -14.90 -12.53 7.52
CA GLU A 73 -14.23 -13.52 8.36
C GLU A 73 -12.71 -13.33 8.29
N TRP A 74 -12.17 -13.16 7.08
CA TRP A 74 -10.74 -12.87 6.90
C TRP A 74 -10.32 -11.59 7.64
N LEU A 75 -11.13 -10.53 7.58
CA LEU A 75 -10.85 -9.27 8.30
C LEU A 75 -10.85 -9.47 9.82
N ARG A 76 -11.77 -10.25 10.38
CA ARG A 76 -11.79 -10.58 11.82
C ARG A 76 -10.52 -11.34 12.22
N ASN A 77 -10.21 -12.42 11.50
CA ASN A 77 -9.02 -13.23 11.76
C ASN A 77 -7.73 -12.42 11.62
N TYR A 78 -7.72 -11.46 10.68
CA TYR A 78 -6.59 -10.56 10.48
C TYR A 78 -6.43 -9.60 11.66
N ILE A 79 -7.50 -9.02 12.18
CA ILE A 79 -7.49 -8.15 13.36
C ILE A 79 -6.96 -8.94 14.57
N ASP A 80 -7.53 -10.12 14.84
CA ASP A 80 -7.13 -10.94 15.97
C ASP A 80 -5.64 -11.31 15.92
N LYS A 81 -5.14 -11.66 14.73
CA LYS A 81 -3.73 -11.96 14.52
C LYS A 81 -2.84 -10.73 14.74
N TYR A 82 -3.27 -9.55 14.30
CA TYR A 82 -2.49 -8.31 14.43
C TYR A 82 -2.50 -7.77 15.86
N GLU A 83 -3.59 -7.91 16.62
CA GLU A 83 -3.62 -7.53 18.03
C GLU A 83 -2.66 -8.37 18.89
N PHE A 84 -2.43 -9.62 18.49
CA PHE A 84 -1.43 -10.47 19.14
C PHE A 84 0.01 -10.09 18.80
N THR A 85 0.21 -9.37 17.67
CA THR A 85 1.54 -9.01 17.12
C THR A 85 1.90 -7.53 17.34
N ASP A 86 1.08 -6.76 18.08
CA ASP A 86 1.12 -5.29 18.19
C ASP A 86 2.34 -4.72 18.94
N ALA A 87 3.34 -5.54 19.19
CA ALA A 87 4.62 -5.13 19.79
C ALA A 87 5.79 -5.86 19.13
N LEU A 88 6.03 -5.64 17.84
CA LEU A 88 7.34 -6.01 17.30
C LEU A 88 8.35 -4.92 17.71
N PRO A 89 9.34 -5.27 18.56
CA PRO A 89 10.40 -4.33 18.99
C PRO A 89 11.17 -3.73 17.81
N GLU A 90 11.24 -4.47 16.69
CA GLU A 90 11.98 -4.10 15.48
C GLU A 90 11.56 -2.76 14.85
N ASP A 91 10.28 -2.40 14.93
CA ASP A 91 9.81 -1.14 14.32
C ASP A 91 10.24 0.10 15.12
N VAL A 92 10.33 -0.01 16.45
CA VAL A 92 10.77 1.08 17.33
C VAL A 92 12.28 1.26 17.23
N GLU A 93 13.02 0.16 17.20
CA GLU A 93 14.49 0.17 17.07
C GLU A 93 14.92 0.75 15.70
N ASN A 94 14.19 0.44 14.65
CA ASN A 94 14.46 0.97 13.31
C ASN A 94 14.25 2.49 13.20
N VAL A 95 13.23 3.06 13.85
CA VAL A 95 13.02 4.51 13.88
C VAL A 95 14.12 5.20 14.68
N ALA A 96 14.45 4.71 15.87
CA ALA A 96 15.51 5.28 16.70
C ALA A 96 16.88 5.27 16.00
N ALA A 97 17.19 4.18 15.27
CA ALA A 97 18.39 4.10 14.46
C ALA A 97 18.44 5.17 13.35
N LYS A 98 17.32 5.39 12.63
CA LYS A 98 17.23 6.41 11.58
C LYS A 98 17.28 7.83 12.13
N GLU A 99 16.67 8.09 13.27
CA GLU A 99 16.79 9.37 13.98
C GLU A 99 18.24 9.66 14.38
N ALA A 100 18.97 8.65 14.85
CA ALA A 100 20.38 8.78 15.19
C ALA A 100 21.24 9.10 13.95
N ILE A 101 20.94 8.52 12.79
CA ILE A 101 21.61 8.80 11.52
C ILE A 101 21.41 10.27 11.11
N VAL A 102 20.16 10.76 11.12
CA VAL A 102 19.86 12.17 10.82
C VAL A 102 20.64 13.09 11.74
N LYS A 103 20.58 12.84 13.05
CA LYS A 103 21.28 13.63 14.06
C LYS A 103 22.81 13.63 13.89
N ASN A 104 23.38 12.53 13.42
CA ASN A 104 24.81 12.45 13.16
C ASN A 104 25.20 13.32 11.95
N PHE A 105 24.46 13.27 10.86
CA PHE A 105 24.69 14.15 9.69
C PHE A 105 24.47 15.62 10.01
N GLU A 106 23.48 15.97 10.83
CA GLU A 106 23.27 17.35 11.28
C GLU A 106 24.45 17.88 12.10
N LYS A 107 25.01 17.06 12.99
CA LYS A 107 26.25 17.40 13.73
C LYS A 107 27.47 17.56 12.81
N GLU A 108 27.61 16.68 11.84
CA GLU A 108 28.69 16.79 10.85
C GLU A 108 28.55 18.08 10.05
N HIS A 109 27.35 18.40 9.59
CA HIS A 109 27.06 19.65 8.88
C HIS A 109 27.42 20.90 9.73
N GLU A 110 27.03 20.93 11.01
CA GLU A 110 27.41 22.01 11.93
C GLU A 110 28.93 22.15 12.07
N THR A 111 29.63 21.01 12.15
CA THR A 111 31.10 21.00 12.23
C THR A 111 31.74 21.56 10.96
N LEU A 112 31.20 21.19 9.78
CA LEU A 112 31.68 21.71 8.50
C LEU A 112 31.44 23.22 8.38
N LEU A 113 30.32 23.74 8.88
CA LEU A 113 30.04 25.19 8.89
C LEU A 113 31.05 25.93 9.81
N LYS A 114 31.36 25.41 10.99
CA LYS A 114 32.38 25.98 11.88
C LYS A 114 33.77 25.96 11.24
N GLN A 115 34.11 24.89 10.53
CA GLN A 115 35.36 24.83 9.74
C GLN A 115 35.42 25.89 8.65
N ARG A 116 34.28 26.17 8.00
CA ARG A 116 34.17 27.22 7.00
C ARG A 116 34.41 28.61 7.60
N GLU A 117 33.85 28.91 8.75
CA GLU A 117 34.10 30.15 9.48
C GLU A 117 35.58 30.30 9.84
N SER A 118 36.21 29.26 10.38
CA SER A 118 37.65 29.27 10.72
C SER A 118 38.57 29.51 9.49
N LEU A 119 38.14 29.12 8.27
CA LEU A 119 38.91 29.41 7.06
C LEU A 119 38.97 30.90 6.78
N PHE A 120 37.92 31.66 7.02
CA PHE A 120 37.93 33.12 6.88
C PHE A 120 38.82 33.77 7.91
N ASP A 121 38.76 33.31 9.17
CA ASP A 121 39.65 33.82 10.22
C ASP A 121 41.13 33.62 9.89
N PHE A 122 41.52 32.44 9.35
CA PHE A 122 42.89 32.16 8.94
C PHE A 122 43.36 32.96 7.75
N LEU A 123 42.48 33.34 6.84
CA LEU A 123 42.80 34.26 5.75
C LEU A 123 43.01 35.68 6.27
N GLU A 124 42.14 36.17 7.17
CA GLU A 124 42.30 37.50 7.78
C GLU A 124 43.55 37.65 8.63
N GLN A 125 43.92 36.58 9.32
CA GLN A 125 45.19 36.52 10.07
C GLN A 125 46.46 36.35 9.24
N GLY A 126 46.30 36.22 7.91
CA GLY A 126 47.42 36.03 6.98
C GLY A 126 48.10 34.67 7.04
N ILE A 127 47.44 33.67 7.71
CA ILE A 127 47.98 32.30 7.84
C ILE A 127 47.90 31.56 6.53
N TYR A 128 46.82 31.81 5.74
CA TYR A 128 46.64 31.23 4.43
C TYR A 128 46.89 32.23 3.31
N THR A 129 47.55 31.75 2.21
CA THR A 129 47.55 32.48 0.97
C THR A 129 46.19 32.40 0.30
N LYS A 130 45.95 33.36 -0.61
CA LYS A 130 44.67 33.41 -1.34
C LYS A 130 44.38 32.14 -2.14
N GLU A 131 45.40 31.53 -2.71
CA GLU A 131 45.31 30.29 -3.50
C GLU A 131 44.90 29.10 -2.62
N ILE A 132 45.55 28.93 -1.48
CA ILE A 132 45.23 27.85 -0.50
C ILE A 132 43.80 28.02 0.06
N PHE A 133 43.43 29.27 0.32
CA PHE A 133 42.06 29.56 0.79
C PHE A 133 41.03 29.15 -0.25
N ILE A 134 41.19 29.50 -1.53
CA ILE A 134 40.27 29.14 -2.60
C ILE A 134 40.14 27.60 -2.73
N GLU A 135 41.26 26.89 -2.73
CA GLU A 135 41.27 25.43 -2.85
C GLU A 135 40.51 24.77 -1.70
N ARG A 136 40.81 25.16 -0.44
CA ARG A 136 40.18 24.63 0.75
C ARG A 136 38.70 25.00 0.86
N SER A 137 38.33 26.25 0.49
CA SER A 137 36.95 26.71 0.45
C SER A 137 36.10 25.87 -0.52
N ASN A 138 36.61 25.67 -1.74
CA ASN A 138 35.94 24.85 -2.74
C ASN A 138 35.78 23.38 -2.30
N ALA A 139 36.79 22.83 -1.62
CA ALA A 139 36.71 21.47 -1.09
C ALA A 139 35.68 21.36 0.04
N LEU A 140 35.63 22.36 0.93
CA LEU A 140 34.70 22.40 2.03
C LEU A 140 33.25 22.62 1.57
N GLU A 141 33.04 23.51 0.60
CA GLU A 141 31.71 23.72 0.01
C GLU A 141 31.16 22.45 -0.63
N ARG A 142 31.99 21.65 -1.31
CA ARG A 142 31.59 20.34 -1.82
C ARG A 142 31.12 19.41 -0.70
N ARG A 143 31.91 19.32 0.40
CA ARG A 143 31.57 18.49 1.56
C ARG A 143 30.30 18.96 2.26
N VAL A 144 30.09 20.25 2.39
CA VAL A 144 28.85 20.83 2.95
C VAL A 144 27.65 20.46 2.10
N LYS A 145 27.77 20.54 0.78
CA LYS A 145 26.72 20.16 -0.15
C LYS A 145 26.39 18.66 -0.07
N GLU A 146 27.41 17.81 -0.11
CA GLU A 146 27.26 16.35 0.03
C GLU A 146 26.58 15.97 1.35
N CYS A 147 27.01 16.59 2.45
CA CYS A 147 26.40 16.38 3.76
C CYS A 147 24.91 16.81 3.79
N MET A 148 24.58 17.93 3.14
CA MET A 148 23.19 18.38 3.03
C MET A 148 22.33 17.41 2.23
N GLU A 149 22.84 16.85 1.12
CA GLU A 149 22.18 15.82 0.35
C GLU A 149 21.93 14.55 1.19
N HIS A 150 22.89 14.14 2.03
CA HIS A 150 22.73 13.03 2.96
C HIS A 150 21.68 13.30 4.04
N ILE A 151 21.59 14.52 4.58
CA ILE A 151 20.55 14.93 5.53
C ILE A 151 19.17 14.78 4.91
N ILE A 152 18.98 15.33 3.70
CA ILE A 152 17.70 15.28 3.00
C ILE A 152 17.30 13.82 2.73
N SER A 153 18.23 12.99 2.28
CA SER A 153 17.96 11.56 2.05
C SER A 153 17.57 10.84 3.32
N ALA A 154 18.33 11.03 4.40
CA ALA A 154 18.08 10.39 5.71
C ALA A 154 16.74 10.85 6.31
N GLN A 155 16.38 12.13 6.19
CA GLN A 155 15.10 12.66 6.64
C GLN A 155 13.94 12.06 5.84
N ASN A 156 14.06 11.93 4.52
CA ASN A 156 13.06 11.28 3.69
C ASN A 156 12.84 9.81 4.09
N ASP A 157 13.92 9.08 4.36
CA ASP A 157 13.85 7.69 4.82
C ASP A 157 13.20 7.55 6.20
N LEU A 158 13.49 8.48 7.10
CA LEU A 158 12.84 8.54 8.41
C LEU A 158 11.33 8.84 8.27
N HIS A 159 10.97 9.86 7.48
CA HIS A 159 9.58 10.21 7.21
C HIS A 159 8.79 9.06 6.60
N ALA A 160 9.37 8.33 5.63
CA ALA A 160 8.77 7.15 5.06
C ALA A 160 8.50 6.07 6.12
N THR A 161 9.48 5.82 7.00
CA THR A 161 9.34 4.82 8.07
C THR A 161 8.26 5.21 9.09
N LEU A 162 8.21 6.47 9.51
CA LEU A 162 7.18 6.98 10.41
C LEU A 162 5.78 6.90 9.79
N ALA A 163 5.65 7.21 8.49
CA ALA A 163 4.39 7.08 7.76
C ALA A 163 3.92 5.61 7.70
N LEU A 164 4.84 4.67 7.50
CA LEU A 164 4.56 3.25 7.54
C LEU A 164 4.05 2.80 8.91
N GLN A 165 4.73 3.21 9.99
CA GLN A 165 4.29 2.90 11.36
C GLN A 165 2.92 3.50 11.69
N ALA A 166 2.68 4.77 11.33
CA ALA A 166 1.39 5.41 11.52
C ALA A 166 0.27 4.68 10.77
N ASN A 167 0.53 4.25 9.54
CA ASN A 167 -0.42 3.47 8.75
C ASN A 167 -0.72 2.11 9.39
N ARG A 168 0.29 1.41 9.91
CA ARG A 168 0.12 0.14 10.64
C ARG A 168 -0.74 0.34 11.88
N LYS A 169 -0.43 1.31 12.73
CA LYS A 169 -1.19 1.61 13.97
C LYS A 169 -2.65 1.96 13.68
N ASN A 170 -2.94 2.63 12.56
CA ASN A 170 -4.29 3.03 12.20
C ASN A 170 -5.06 1.97 11.42
N PHE A 171 -4.42 0.90 10.95
CA PHE A 171 -5.05 -0.11 10.12
C PHE A 171 -6.08 -0.94 10.88
N VAL A 172 -5.70 -1.48 12.04
CA VAL A 172 -6.60 -2.28 12.89
C VAL A 172 -7.83 -1.50 13.34
N PRO A 173 -7.71 -0.26 13.89
CA PRO A 173 -8.87 0.57 14.21
C PRO A 173 -9.79 0.82 13.01
N ARG A 174 -9.24 1.06 11.81
CA ARG A 174 -10.04 1.23 10.59
C ARG A 174 -10.79 -0.04 10.20
N CYS A 175 -10.16 -1.21 10.32
CA CYS A 175 -10.82 -2.49 10.09
C CYS A 175 -11.96 -2.74 11.09
N LYS A 176 -11.75 -2.43 12.37
CA LYS A 176 -12.78 -2.55 13.42
C LYS A 176 -13.96 -1.62 13.14
N ASN A 177 -13.71 -0.36 12.82
CA ASN A 177 -14.75 0.59 12.48
C ASN A 177 -15.55 0.12 11.25
N LEU A 178 -14.87 -0.35 10.21
CA LEU A 178 -15.53 -0.90 9.03
C LEU A 178 -16.43 -2.09 9.38
N LEU A 179 -15.95 -3.03 10.19
CA LEU A 179 -16.76 -4.18 10.62
C LEU A 179 -17.96 -3.76 11.45
N GLY A 180 -17.83 -2.78 12.35
CA GLY A 180 -18.91 -2.25 13.18
C GLY A 180 -20.01 -1.54 12.38
N GLU A 181 -19.63 -0.85 11.31
CA GLU A 181 -20.56 -0.07 10.48
C GLU A 181 -21.04 -0.84 9.23
N TRP A 182 -20.52 -2.04 8.97
CA TRP A 182 -20.74 -2.78 7.72
C TRP A 182 -22.19 -2.91 7.30
N GLY A 183 -23.08 -3.18 8.26
CA GLY A 183 -24.51 -3.36 8.01
C GLY A 183 -25.26 -2.07 7.64
N ARG A 184 -24.67 -0.90 7.93
CA ARG A 184 -25.27 0.43 7.69
C ARG A 184 -24.78 1.06 6.39
N LEU A 185 -23.62 0.61 5.89
CA LEU A 185 -22.98 1.18 4.71
C LEU A 185 -23.71 0.77 3.43
N THR A 186 -23.83 1.70 2.52
CA THR A 186 -24.29 1.47 1.14
C THR A 186 -23.21 0.74 0.32
N ILE A 187 -23.59 0.16 -0.82
CA ILE A 187 -22.65 -0.55 -1.71
C ILE A 187 -21.46 0.33 -2.15
N PRO A 188 -21.64 1.58 -2.58
CA PRO A 188 -20.52 2.46 -2.90
C PRO A 188 -19.59 2.73 -1.74
N GLU A 189 -20.15 2.96 -0.53
CA GLU A 189 -19.38 3.21 0.69
C GLU A 189 -18.57 1.99 1.08
N LYS A 190 -19.15 0.79 1.06
CA LYS A 190 -18.45 -0.47 1.27
C LYS A 190 -17.27 -0.63 0.30
N ASN A 191 -17.49 -0.38 -0.99
CA ASN A 191 -16.44 -0.48 -1.99
C ASN A 191 -15.32 0.53 -1.75
N SER A 192 -15.65 1.77 -1.41
CA SER A 192 -14.67 2.82 -1.10
C SER A 192 -13.85 2.47 0.15
N ALA A 193 -14.51 2.02 1.21
CA ALA A 193 -13.86 1.60 2.45
C ALA A 193 -12.93 0.40 2.24
N LEU A 194 -13.37 -0.61 1.47
CA LEU A 194 -12.52 -1.74 1.11
C LEU A 194 -11.30 -1.31 0.30
N LYS A 195 -11.44 -0.39 -0.65
CA LYS A 195 -10.32 0.13 -1.44
C LYS A 195 -9.29 0.91 -0.62
N VAL A 196 -9.68 1.47 0.50
CA VAL A 196 -8.74 2.10 1.44
C VAL A 196 -7.88 1.05 2.15
N LEU A 197 -8.47 -0.09 2.52
CA LEU A 197 -7.82 -1.13 3.31
C LEU A 197 -7.14 -2.21 2.47
N ILE A 198 -7.67 -2.52 1.29
CA ILE A 198 -7.27 -3.66 0.47
C ILE A 198 -6.79 -3.17 -0.89
N GLU A 199 -5.63 -3.68 -1.33
CA GLU A 199 -5.09 -3.45 -2.66
C GLU A 199 -5.80 -4.29 -3.71
N LYS A 200 -5.87 -5.60 -3.45
CA LYS A 200 -6.50 -6.59 -4.32
C LYS A 200 -6.87 -7.84 -3.54
N ILE A 201 -7.78 -8.62 -4.12
CA ILE A 201 -8.16 -9.94 -3.65
C ILE A 201 -7.97 -10.91 -4.82
N MET A 202 -7.13 -11.92 -4.65
CA MET A 202 -6.99 -13.01 -5.62
C MET A 202 -8.00 -14.08 -5.27
N PHE A 203 -8.77 -14.51 -6.27
CA PHE A 203 -9.85 -15.48 -6.10
C PHE A 203 -9.58 -16.75 -6.89
N THR A 204 -9.68 -17.89 -6.22
CA THR A 204 -9.49 -19.23 -6.80
C THR A 204 -10.71 -20.10 -6.57
N LYS A 205 -11.32 -20.59 -7.64
CA LYS A 205 -12.35 -21.62 -7.63
C LYS A 205 -12.39 -22.34 -8.97
N THR A 206 -12.08 -23.62 -8.97
CA THR A 206 -12.02 -24.42 -10.20
C THR A 206 -13.17 -25.42 -10.31
N LYS A 207 -13.82 -25.78 -9.20
CA LYS A 207 -14.89 -26.77 -9.17
C LYS A 207 -16.26 -26.12 -8.97
N ARG A 208 -17.26 -26.61 -9.66
CA ARG A 208 -18.66 -26.21 -9.44
C ARG A 208 -19.24 -27.06 -8.31
N ASN A 209 -19.85 -26.41 -7.33
CA ASN A 209 -20.54 -27.11 -6.25
C ASN A 209 -21.79 -27.79 -6.80
N LYS A 210 -22.04 -29.04 -6.43
CA LYS A 210 -23.29 -29.74 -6.70
C LYS A 210 -24.38 -29.20 -5.77
N LYS A 211 -25.65 -29.36 -6.15
CA LYS A 211 -26.80 -28.95 -5.34
C LYS A 211 -26.73 -29.68 -3.99
N GLY A 212 -26.66 -28.92 -2.88
CA GLY A 212 -26.55 -29.48 -1.52
C GLY A 212 -25.14 -29.66 -0.97
N GLN A 213 -24.09 -29.37 -1.73
CA GLN A 213 -22.71 -29.35 -1.23
C GLN A 213 -22.37 -28.03 -0.53
N ASP A 214 -21.41 -28.12 0.39
CA ASP A 214 -20.81 -26.94 1.03
C ASP A 214 -20.26 -25.98 -0.03
N ARG A 215 -20.55 -24.69 0.15
CA ARG A 215 -20.20 -23.62 -0.80
C ARG A 215 -18.83 -23.00 -0.54
N SER A 216 -18.14 -23.46 0.49
CA SER A 216 -16.83 -22.98 0.93
C SER A 216 -15.65 -23.47 0.06
N ASP A 217 -15.89 -24.21 -1.02
CA ASP A 217 -14.84 -24.75 -1.92
C ASP A 217 -14.27 -23.65 -2.84
N PHE A 218 -13.73 -22.60 -2.23
CA PHE A 218 -12.99 -21.53 -2.89
C PHE A 218 -11.94 -20.94 -1.94
N GLU A 219 -10.92 -20.29 -2.49
CA GLU A 219 -9.86 -19.63 -1.75
C GLU A 219 -9.79 -18.16 -2.13
N ILE A 220 -9.47 -17.32 -1.14
CA ILE A 220 -9.17 -15.91 -1.33
C ILE A 220 -7.84 -15.57 -0.69
N ASP A 221 -6.97 -14.92 -1.47
CA ASP A 221 -5.77 -14.28 -0.97
C ASP A 221 -6.00 -12.77 -0.95
N VAL A 222 -6.09 -12.19 0.23
CA VAL A 222 -6.33 -10.77 0.42
C VAL A 222 -5.01 -10.06 0.63
N PHE A 223 -4.76 -9.03 -0.16
CA PHE A 223 -3.57 -8.18 -0.08
C PHE A 223 -3.95 -6.85 0.57
N PRO A 224 -3.68 -6.68 1.87
CA PRO A 224 -3.96 -5.42 2.55
C PRO A 224 -3.00 -4.33 2.09
N LYS A 225 -3.45 -3.07 2.10
CA LYS A 225 -2.61 -1.88 1.88
C LYS A 225 -1.81 -1.49 3.12
N VAL A 226 -1.38 -2.48 3.87
CA VAL A 226 -0.42 -2.26 4.96
C VAL A 226 0.95 -2.46 4.37
N PRO A 227 1.86 -1.51 4.49
CA PRO A 227 3.25 -1.72 4.14
C PRO A 227 3.82 -2.84 4.99
N LYS A 228 4.50 -3.78 4.33
CA LYS A 228 5.22 -4.87 4.98
C LYS A 228 6.38 -4.32 5.78
#